data_45668b7f01aa647c1df44573e86031a3
#
_entry.id   45668b7f01aa647c1df44573e86031a3
#
_cell.length_a   1.000
_cell.length_b   1.000
_cell.length_c   1.000
_cell.angle_alpha   90.00
_cell.angle_beta   90.00
_cell.angle_gamma   90.00
#
_symmetry.space_group_name_H-M   'P 1'
#
loop_
_entity.id
_entity.type
_entity.pdbx_description
1 polymer ?
#
loop_
_entity_poly.entity_id
_entity_poly.type
_entity_poly.pdbx_seq_one_letter_code
_entity_poly.pdbx_strand_id
1 'polypeptide(L)'
;IMMGFECCWDQKLIDAVHQENSLKSIEYSLRENPKKLLFTLQPPREPAHWSTWATFLTLQALDVYSTKKGMEWDCVQELNPLLPEIPTVADMVVLKTAVLVPIYGGLHYTQTLTDEDFIIPSMLVGIVVINNFKVIERAKKNCNPR
;
A
#
# COMPACT_ATOMS: atom_id res chain seq x y z
N ILE A 1 44.47 -47.64 -11.92
CA ILE A 1 43.65 -47.24 -10.77
C ILE A 1 44.12 -45.86 -10.36
N MET A 2 43.43 -44.81 -10.84
CA MET A 2 43.65 -43.44 -10.40
C MET A 2 42.72 -43.17 -9.20
N MET A 3 43.31 -43.00 -8.01
CA MET A 3 42.60 -42.50 -6.84
C MET A 3 42.51 -40.98 -6.97
N GLY A 4 41.29 -40.47 -7.22
CA GLY A 4 40.99 -39.05 -7.13
C GLY A 4 40.96 -38.62 -5.66
N PHE A 5 41.87 -37.76 -5.28
CA PHE A 5 41.78 -37.01 -4.04
C PHE A 5 40.74 -35.88 -4.26
N GLU A 6 39.49 -36.13 -3.87
CA GLU A 6 38.55 -35.06 -3.66
C GLU A 6 38.96 -34.29 -2.40
N CYS A 7 39.51 -33.12 -2.61
CA CYS A 7 39.83 -32.20 -1.54
C CYS A 7 38.50 -31.61 -1.03
N CYS A 8 37.89 -32.27 -0.04
CA CYS A 8 36.79 -31.70 0.73
C CYS A 8 37.27 -30.45 1.49
N TRP A 9 37.31 -29.31 0.83
CA TRP A 9 37.33 -28.05 1.54
C TRP A 9 36.02 -27.97 2.30
N ASP A 10 36.14 -27.86 3.63
CA ASP A 10 34.99 -27.82 4.50
C ASP A 10 34.16 -26.54 4.13
N GLN A 11 32.99 -26.75 3.54
CA GLN A 11 32.09 -25.68 3.10
C GLN A 11 31.84 -24.69 4.23
N LYS A 12 31.86 -25.17 5.49
CA LYS A 12 31.75 -24.33 6.68
C LYS A 12 32.91 -23.34 6.84
N LEU A 13 34.12 -23.71 6.40
CA LEU A 13 35.28 -22.82 6.47
C LEU A 13 35.15 -21.70 5.42
N ILE A 14 34.65 -22.02 4.24
CA ILE A 14 34.40 -21.04 3.16
C ILE A 14 33.31 -20.07 3.59
N ASP A 15 32.22 -20.57 4.15
CA ASP A 15 31.13 -19.76 4.66
C ASP A 15 31.57 -18.85 5.82
N ALA A 16 32.40 -19.35 6.74
CA ALA A 16 32.95 -18.58 7.84
C ALA A 16 33.87 -17.45 7.35
N VAL A 17 34.72 -17.70 6.35
CA VAL A 17 35.60 -16.65 5.75
C VAL A 17 34.77 -15.61 5.00
N HIS A 18 33.71 -16.01 4.31
CA HIS A 18 32.77 -15.09 3.66
C HIS A 18 32.06 -14.22 4.70
N GLN A 19 31.64 -14.81 5.81
CA GLN A 19 30.97 -14.08 6.88
C GLN A 19 31.89 -13.07 7.58
N GLU A 20 33.16 -13.46 7.84
CA GLU A 20 34.15 -12.56 8.45
C GLU A 20 34.52 -11.40 7.52
N ASN A 21 34.68 -11.64 6.22
CA ASN A 21 34.93 -10.57 5.25
C ASN A 21 33.74 -9.62 5.09
N SER A 22 32.50 -10.15 5.19
CA SER A 22 31.28 -9.35 5.20
C SER A 22 31.21 -8.44 6.42
N LEU A 23 31.55 -8.97 7.62
CA LEU A 23 31.57 -8.19 8.85
C LEU A 23 32.62 -7.08 8.82
N LYS A 24 33.84 -7.35 8.32
CA LYS A 24 34.89 -6.34 8.16
C LYS A 24 34.50 -5.25 7.17
N SER A 25 33.81 -5.60 6.08
CA SER A 25 33.27 -4.64 5.12
C SER A 25 32.21 -3.73 5.74
N ILE A 26 31.34 -4.28 6.58
CA ILE A 26 30.32 -3.53 7.33
C ILE A 26 31.00 -2.60 8.34
N GLU A 27 31.99 -3.07 9.07
CA GLU A 27 32.73 -2.28 10.06
C GLU A 27 33.48 -1.10 9.43
N TYR A 28 34.08 -1.32 8.25
CA TYR A 28 34.72 -0.27 7.48
C TYR A 28 33.72 0.80 6.99
N SER A 29 32.55 0.35 6.50
CA SER A 29 31.45 1.25 6.07
C SER A 29 30.85 2.05 7.24
N LEU A 30 30.79 1.46 8.45
CA LEU A 30 30.36 2.13 9.68
C LEU A 30 31.26 3.31 10.05
N ARG A 31 32.55 3.16 9.82
CA ARG A 31 33.55 4.16 10.17
C ARG A 31 33.55 5.37 9.24
N GLU A 32 33.26 5.14 7.94
CA GLU A 32 33.26 6.20 6.94
C GLU A 32 31.94 6.98 6.85
N ASN A 33 30.80 6.32 7.01
CA ASN A 33 29.51 7.01 6.86
C ASN A 33 28.36 6.33 7.64
N PRO A 34 28.19 6.65 8.93
CA PRO A 34 27.17 6.02 9.78
C PRO A 34 25.72 6.21 9.27
N LYS A 35 25.46 7.27 8.50
CA LYS A 35 24.14 7.53 7.91
C LYS A 35 23.82 6.59 6.74
N LYS A 36 24.85 6.15 6.00
CA LYS A 36 24.67 5.25 4.86
C LYS A 36 24.33 3.83 5.31
N LEU A 37 24.79 3.44 6.49
CA LEU A 37 24.55 2.12 7.05
C LEU A 37 23.11 1.92 7.52
N LEU A 38 22.48 2.95 8.09
CA LEU A 38 21.05 2.90 8.45
C LEU A 38 20.15 2.58 7.24
N PHE A 39 20.55 3.03 6.04
CA PHE A 39 19.84 2.71 4.80
C PHE A 39 20.14 1.30 4.29
N THR A 40 21.33 0.75 4.58
CA THR A 40 21.78 -0.57 4.09
C THR A 40 21.29 -1.72 4.96
N LEU A 41 20.97 -1.44 6.25
CA LEU A 41 20.46 -2.43 7.20
C LEU A 41 18.94 -2.61 7.16
N GLN A 42 18.20 -1.81 6.36
CA GLN A 42 16.80 -2.12 6.12
C GLN A 42 16.73 -3.37 5.23
N PRO A 43 16.06 -4.43 5.68
CA PRO A 43 15.79 -5.56 4.80
C PRO A 43 15.10 -5.06 3.54
N PRO A 44 15.37 -5.66 2.38
CA PRO A 44 14.67 -5.32 1.15
C PRO A 44 13.16 -5.42 1.43
N ARG A 45 12.44 -4.32 1.25
CA ARG A 45 11.00 -4.29 1.45
C ARG A 45 10.36 -5.15 0.37
N GLU A 46 9.58 -6.13 0.78
CA GLU A 46 8.81 -6.90 -0.18
C GLU A 46 7.75 -6.00 -0.83
N PRO A 47 7.59 -6.04 -2.15
CA PRO A 47 6.57 -5.26 -2.83
C PRO A 47 5.18 -5.70 -2.37
N ALA A 48 4.25 -4.76 -2.34
CA ALA A 48 2.88 -5.02 -1.92
C ALA A 48 2.24 -6.19 -2.68
N HIS A 49 1.66 -7.12 -1.94
CA HIS A 49 1.03 -8.32 -2.49
C HIS A 49 -0.23 -7.95 -3.28
N TRP A 50 -0.52 -8.70 -4.35
CA TRP A 50 -1.69 -8.44 -5.21
C TRP A 50 -3.03 -8.44 -4.44
N SER A 51 -3.16 -9.25 -3.38
CA SER A 51 -4.36 -9.29 -2.54
C SER A 51 -4.59 -7.98 -1.78
N THR A 52 -3.53 -7.31 -1.37
CA THR A 52 -3.56 -5.99 -0.73
C THR A 52 -4.08 -4.93 -1.70
N TRP A 53 -3.58 -4.95 -2.94
CA TRP A 53 -4.10 -4.13 -4.03
C TRP A 53 -5.58 -4.39 -4.29
N ALA A 54 -5.98 -5.66 -4.41
CA ALA A 54 -7.36 -6.04 -4.65
C ALA A 54 -8.29 -5.56 -3.53
N THR A 55 -7.87 -5.72 -2.27
CA THR A 55 -8.62 -5.24 -1.10
C THR A 55 -8.78 -3.72 -1.13
N PHE A 56 -7.70 -2.99 -1.36
CA PHE A 56 -7.73 -1.54 -1.43
C PHE A 56 -8.65 -1.03 -2.56
N LEU A 57 -8.53 -1.58 -3.76
CA LEU A 57 -9.38 -1.22 -4.91
C LEU A 57 -10.85 -1.55 -4.66
N THR A 58 -11.13 -2.68 -3.99
CA THR A 58 -12.51 -3.05 -3.60
C THR A 58 -13.10 -2.02 -2.64
N LEU A 59 -12.34 -1.56 -1.64
CA LEU A 59 -12.78 -0.51 -0.73
C LEU A 59 -13.04 0.81 -1.47
N GLN A 60 -12.19 1.18 -2.45
CA GLN A 60 -12.43 2.37 -3.28
C GLN A 60 -13.73 2.26 -4.10
N ALA A 61 -14.00 1.08 -4.66
CA ALA A 61 -15.24 0.83 -5.41
C ALA A 61 -16.48 0.88 -4.49
N LEU A 62 -16.39 0.32 -3.28
CA LEU A 62 -17.46 0.39 -2.28
C LEU A 62 -17.74 1.81 -1.82
N ASP A 63 -16.70 2.65 -1.70
CA ASP A 63 -16.86 4.06 -1.35
C ASP A 63 -17.62 4.82 -2.46
N VAL A 64 -17.23 4.64 -3.72
CA VAL A 64 -17.96 5.21 -4.86
C VAL A 64 -19.42 4.74 -4.87
N TYR A 65 -19.64 3.43 -4.69
CA TYR A 65 -20.98 2.86 -4.67
C TYR A 65 -21.83 3.41 -3.53
N SER A 66 -21.30 3.44 -2.31
CA SER A 66 -22.04 3.91 -1.13
C SER A 66 -22.34 5.41 -1.21
N THR A 67 -21.41 6.21 -1.71
CA THR A 67 -21.63 7.65 -1.97
C THR A 67 -22.76 7.82 -2.99
N LYS A 68 -22.69 7.16 -4.15
CA LYS A 68 -23.74 7.25 -5.18
C LYS A 68 -25.09 6.81 -4.63
N LYS A 69 -25.13 5.74 -3.85
CA LYS A 69 -26.35 5.23 -3.23
C LYS A 69 -26.93 6.20 -2.18
N GLY A 70 -26.05 6.89 -1.43
CA GLY A 70 -26.46 7.95 -0.52
C GLY A 70 -27.13 9.11 -1.24
N MET A 71 -26.58 9.52 -2.38
CA MET A 71 -27.07 10.66 -3.17
C MET A 71 -28.44 10.42 -3.85
N GLU A 72 -29.01 9.21 -3.79
CA GLU A 72 -30.39 8.94 -4.22
C GLU A 72 -31.44 9.55 -3.27
N TRP A 73 -31.05 10.07 -2.11
CA TRP A 73 -31.94 10.65 -1.10
C TRP A 73 -31.83 12.17 -1.08
N ASP A 74 -32.97 12.87 -1.00
CA ASP A 74 -33.08 14.33 -1.10
C ASP A 74 -32.36 15.07 0.05
N CYS A 75 -32.24 14.43 1.21
CA CYS A 75 -31.62 15.00 2.40
C CYS A 75 -30.11 14.72 2.52
N VAL A 76 -29.53 13.96 1.60
CA VAL A 76 -28.09 13.66 1.60
C VAL A 76 -27.37 14.59 0.64
N GLN A 77 -26.31 15.20 1.13
CA GLN A 77 -25.46 16.15 0.40
C GLN A 77 -24.04 15.66 0.33
N GLU A 78 -23.36 15.88 -0.81
CA GLU A 78 -21.93 15.65 -0.94
C GLU A 78 -21.16 16.73 -0.16
N LEU A 79 -20.25 16.29 0.69
CA LEU A 79 -19.42 17.19 1.50
C LEU A 79 -18.03 17.44 0.93
N ASN A 80 -17.62 16.68 -0.11
CA ASN A 80 -16.33 16.87 -0.74
C ASN A 80 -16.38 18.08 -1.68
N PRO A 81 -15.65 19.18 -1.37
CA PRO A 81 -15.68 20.40 -2.18
C PRO A 81 -15.08 20.26 -3.58
N LEU A 82 -14.42 19.14 -3.86
CA LEU A 82 -13.84 18.83 -5.18
C LEU A 82 -14.83 18.12 -6.10
N LEU A 83 -15.99 17.73 -5.58
CA LEU A 83 -17.05 17.10 -6.35
C LEU A 83 -18.23 18.07 -6.54
N PRO A 84 -19.01 17.95 -7.63
CA PRO A 84 -20.24 18.68 -7.78
C PRO A 84 -21.26 18.27 -6.70
N GLU A 85 -22.27 19.11 -6.46
CA GLU A 85 -23.31 18.86 -5.45
C GLU A 85 -24.03 17.50 -5.65
N ILE A 86 -24.19 17.07 -6.91
CA ILE A 86 -24.72 15.76 -7.26
C ILE A 86 -23.71 15.08 -8.18
N PRO A 87 -22.69 14.38 -7.60
CA PRO A 87 -21.63 13.77 -8.38
C PRO A 87 -22.13 12.55 -9.16
N THR A 88 -21.65 12.43 -10.38
CA THR A 88 -21.78 11.18 -11.14
C THR A 88 -20.74 10.17 -10.69
N VAL A 89 -20.95 8.89 -11.04
CA VAL A 89 -19.91 7.86 -10.81
C VAL A 89 -18.61 8.23 -11.52
N ALA A 90 -18.71 8.82 -12.72
CA ALA A 90 -17.55 9.26 -13.49
C ALA A 90 -16.74 10.34 -12.73
N ASP A 91 -17.41 11.35 -12.15
CA ASP A 91 -16.74 12.41 -11.39
C ASP A 91 -15.94 11.84 -10.20
N MET A 92 -16.57 10.92 -9.47
CA MET A 92 -15.93 10.26 -8.32
C MET A 92 -14.74 9.38 -8.74
N VAL A 93 -14.88 8.62 -9.83
CA VAL A 93 -13.79 7.77 -10.36
C VAL A 93 -12.65 8.62 -10.88
N VAL A 94 -12.93 9.68 -11.63
CA VAL A 94 -11.91 10.60 -12.16
C VAL A 94 -11.14 11.26 -11.02
N LEU A 95 -11.83 11.80 -10.00
CA LEU A 95 -11.18 12.42 -8.86
C LEU A 95 -10.27 11.43 -8.11
N LYS A 96 -10.79 10.22 -7.81
CA LYS A 96 -10.00 9.18 -7.14
C LYS A 96 -8.78 8.77 -7.97
N THR A 97 -8.96 8.57 -9.26
CA THR A 97 -7.88 8.19 -10.16
C THR A 97 -6.81 9.28 -10.24
N ALA A 98 -7.23 10.54 -10.36
CA ALA A 98 -6.32 11.68 -10.40
C ALA A 98 -5.46 11.83 -9.14
N VAL A 99 -5.95 11.36 -7.98
CA VAL A 99 -5.19 11.38 -6.73
C VAL A 99 -4.38 10.09 -6.52
N LEU A 100 -5.01 8.93 -6.71
CA LEU A 100 -4.41 7.64 -6.36
C LEU A 100 -3.31 7.21 -7.34
N VAL A 101 -3.51 7.46 -8.65
CA VAL A 101 -2.52 7.03 -9.66
C VAL A 101 -1.17 7.73 -9.50
N PRO A 102 -1.06 9.06 -9.31
CA PRO A 102 0.23 9.69 -9.07
C PRO A 102 0.91 9.20 -7.79
N ILE A 103 0.15 9.03 -6.70
CA ILE A 103 0.70 8.61 -5.41
C ILE A 103 1.16 7.16 -5.47
N TYR A 104 0.26 6.24 -5.72
CA TYR A 104 0.57 4.80 -5.66
C TYR A 104 1.34 4.31 -6.88
N GLY A 105 1.09 4.89 -8.06
CA GLY A 105 1.86 4.60 -9.26
C GLY A 105 3.31 5.07 -9.13
N GLY A 106 3.54 6.25 -8.56
CA GLY A 106 4.88 6.75 -8.27
C GLY A 106 5.62 5.88 -7.25
N LEU A 107 4.97 5.51 -6.15
CA LEU A 107 5.54 4.62 -5.12
C LEU A 107 5.81 3.21 -5.68
N HIS A 108 4.92 2.69 -6.49
CA HIS A 108 5.12 1.39 -7.16
C HIS A 108 6.30 1.44 -8.14
N TYR A 109 6.40 2.50 -8.93
CA TYR A 109 7.50 2.68 -9.87
C TYR A 109 8.87 2.74 -9.17
N THR A 110 8.94 3.35 -7.99
CA THR A 110 10.17 3.40 -7.18
C THR A 110 10.42 2.14 -6.36
N GLN A 111 9.55 1.12 -6.47
CA GLN A 111 9.59 -0.14 -5.70
C GLN A 111 9.62 0.08 -4.17
N THR A 112 9.05 1.18 -3.71
CA THR A 112 8.98 1.52 -2.28
C THR A 112 7.65 1.13 -1.65
N LEU A 113 6.65 0.74 -2.44
CA LEU A 113 5.30 0.42 -1.99
C LEU A 113 5.24 -0.99 -1.38
N THR A 114 4.83 -1.06 -0.14
CA THR A 114 4.68 -2.31 0.65
C THR A 114 3.24 -2.50 1.10
N ASP A 115 2.92 -3.66 1.66
CA ASP A 115 1.58 -3.92 2.24
C ASP A 115 1.22 -2.94 3.35
N GLU A 116 2.19 -2.50 4.13
CA GLU A 116 2.01 -1.55 5.23
C GLU A 116 1.49 -0.18 4.75
N ASP A 117 1.88 0.24 3.55
CA ASP A 117 1.46 1.53 2.98
C ASP A 117 -0.04 1.57 2.64
N PHE A 118 -0.70 0.41 2.55
CA PHE A 118 -2.13 0.29 2.33
C PHE A 118 -2.97 0.22 3.61
N ILE A 119 -2.38 -0.06 4.78
CA ILE A 119 -3.13 -0.28 6.02
C ILE A 119 -3.93 0.96 6.38
N ILE A 120 -3.26 2.09 6.58
CA ILE A 120 -3.91 3.35 7.00
C ILE A 120 -4.93 3.82 5.96
N PRO A 121 -4.59 3.94 4.66
CA PRO A 121 -5.57 4.33 3.64
C PRO A 121 -6.77 3.40 3.56
N SER A 122 -6.58 2.08 3.65
CA SER A 122 -7.67 1.12 3.64
C SER A 122 -8.59 1.25 4.84
N MET A 123 -8.03 1.46 6.04
CA MET A 123 -8.81 1.71 7.25
C MET A 123 -9.65 2.99 7.12
N LEU A 124 -9.07 4.08 6.64
CA LEU A 124 -9.78 5.35 6.46
C LEU A 124 -10.93 5.20 5.47
N VAL A 125 -10.69 4.59 4.32
CA VAL A 125 -11.75 4.34 3.33
C VAL A 125 -12.82 3.41 3.90
N GLY A 126 -12.44 2.36 4.64
CA GLY A 126 -13.38 1.46 5.31
C GLY A 126 -14.30 2.19 6.28
N ILE A 127 -13.77 3.12 7.08
CA ILE A 127 -14.56 3.96 8.00
C ILE A 127 -15.55 4.82 7.23
N VAL A 128 -15.11 5.45 6.13
CA VAL A 128 -15.99 6.26 5.26
C VAL A 128 -17.11 5.42 4.69
N VAL A 129 -16.83 4.24 4.16
CA VAL A 129 -17.82 3.30 3.62
C VAL A 129 -18.86 2.92 4.67
N ILE A 130 -18.42 2.55 5.87
CA ILE A 130 -19.31 2.22 6.99
C ILE A 130 -20.20 3.41 7.35
N ASN A 131 -19.62 4.61 7.42
CA ASN A 131 -20.39 5.83 7.70
C ASN A 131 -21.42 6.12 6.60
N ASN A 132 -21.05 5.98 5.34
CA ASN A 132 -21.96 6.17 4.22
C ASN A 132 -23.16 5.22 4.30
N PHE A 133 -22.96 3.94 4.63
CA PHE A 133 -24.05 2.99 4.82
C PHE A 133 -24.97 3.38 5.98
N LYS A 134 -24.41 3.87 7.10
CA LYS A 134 -25.23 4.39 8.21
C LYS A 134 -26.08 5.61 7.80
N VAL A 135 -25.50 6.50 6.99
CA VAL A 135 -26.23 7.66 6.44
C VAL A 135 -27.38 7.17 5.53
N ILE A 136 -27.12 6.22 4.64
CA ILE A 136 -28.15 5.63 3.76
C ILE A 136 -29.29 5.01 4.58
N GLU A 137 -28.99 4.26 5.64
CA GLU A 137 -30.01 3.68 6.50
C GLU A 137 -30.88 4.73 7.20
N ARG A 138 -30.27 5.82 7.65
CA ARG A 138 -31.01 6.96 8.24
C ARG A 138 -31.85 7.68 7.20
N ALA A 139 -31.28 7.92 6.01
CA ALA A 139 -31.97 8.57 4.91
C ALA A 139 -33.23 7.79 4.47
N LYS A 140 -33.14 6.47 4.35
CA LYS A 140 -34.29 5.59 4.05
C LYS A 140 -35.47 5.76 5.00
N LYS A 141 -35.21 6.15 6.25
CA LYS A 141 -36.28 6.33 7.26
C LYS A 141 -36.86 7.72 7.28
N ASN A 142 -36.13 8.75 6.88
CA ASN A 142 -36.43 10.14 7.14
C ASN A 142 -36.52 11.02 5.90
N CYS A 143 -36.17 10.51 4.71
CA CYS A 143 -36.04 11.30 3.50
C CYS A 143 -36.79 10.67 2.33
N ASN A 144 -37.08 11.47 1.31
CA ASN A 144 -37.68 10.98 0.07
C ASN A 144 -36.58 10.58 -0.94
N PRO A 145 -36.82 9.56 -1.76
CA PRO A 145 -35.95 9.28 -2.89
C PRO A 145 -36.06 10.41 -3.93
N ARG A 146 -34.92 10.75 -4.53
CA ARG A 146 -34.83 11.70 -5.65
C ARG A 146 -35.29 11.07 -6.97
#